data_97f858b788c4fa672915d507669bd3ed
#
_entry.id   97f858b788c4fa672915d507669bd3ed
#
_cell.length_a   1.000
_cell.length_b   1.000
_cell.length_c   1.000
_cell.angle_alpha   90.00
_cell.angle_beta   90.00
_cell.angle_gamma   90.00
#
_symmetry.space_group_name_H-M   'P 1'
#
loop_
_entity.id
_entity.type
_entity.pdbx_description
1 polymer ?
#
loop_
_entity_poly.entity_id
_entity_poly.type
_entity_poly.pdbx_seq_one_letter_code
_entity_poly.pdbx_strand_id
1 'polypeptide(L)'
;MTGLIIDRRRAPRGSLVHWACVPLLAGLSPGTAAEPLATPGLNAITAVADPQTAARPIPPALAPYFTAVPDAATTPDRDGFLRRWLLLEPIAKPNRTNTGFTATYVRQALTASQPGSPAAIPRDGQIEEAAGPLRWHALDSKGFDVKLFDFAKALGAPTYGVIFWAVTIVDSPREQRNVRLAVGSNAASIWWLNGTEAVGLFNDRRMVMDDVLSDRLTLLKGRNVIRGAVINGPGLSSFCVRFVDEAGRPITDLTTHVR
;
A
#
# COMPACT_ATOMS: atom_id res chain seq x y z
N MET A 1 8.38 38.21 45.52
CA MET A 1 7.12 38.23 46.23
C MET A 1 6.09 37.59 45.30
N THR A 2 5.64 36.56 45.60
CA THR A 2 4.56 35.69 45.99
C THR A 2 4.38 34.66 44.87
N GLY A 3 4.65 33.39 44.85
CA GLY A 3 4.52 32.32 45.82
C GLY A 3 3.11 31.72 45.83
N LEU A 4 2.81 30.62 45.07
CA LEU A 4 1.65 29.73 45.32
C LEU A 4 1.96 28.36 44.69
N ILE A 5 2.38 27.42 45.43
CA ILE A 5 1.81 26.35 46.26
C ILE A 5 0.91 25.36 45.44
N ILE A 6 1.46 24.16 45.40
CA ILE A 6 0.97 22.87 44.92
C ILE A 6 -0.21 22.39 45.80
N ASP A 7 -1.25 21.80 45.25
CA ASP A 7 -2.14 20.89 45.97
C ASP A 7 -2.24 19.53 45.27
N ARG A 8 -1.76 18.49 45.96
CA ARG A 8 -1.89 17.08 45.66
C ARG A 8 -3.11 16.55 46.42
N ARG A 9 -4.12 16.01 45.78
CA ARG A 9 -5.04 15.09 46.41
C ARG A 9 -5.49 13.94 45.52
N ARG A 10 -5.02 12.75 45.89
CA ARG A 10 -5.68 11.47 46.18
C ARG A 10 -6.59 10.85 45.10
N ALA A 11 -6.14 9.66 44.67
CA ALA A 11 -6.96 8.60 44.07
C ALA A 11 -7.86 7.91 45.08
N PRO A 12 -9.01 7.33 44.69
CA PRO A 12 -9.71 6.30 45.48
C PRO A 12 -9.38 4.89 44.96
N ARG A 13 -9.15 4.02 45.94
CA ARG A 13 -9.06 2.56 45.85
C ARG A 13 -10.48 1.96 45.90
N GLY A 14 -10.65 0.80 45.26
CA GLY A 14 -11.77 -0.14 45.46
C GLY A 14 -12.16 -0.75 44.11
N SER A 15 -12.31 -2.00 43.88
CA SER A 15 -12.76 -3.11 44.72
C SER A 15 -12.48 -4.40 43.94
N LEU A 16 -11.88 -5.38 44.58
CA LEU A 16 -11.76 -6.77 44.12
C LEU A 16 -13.16 -7.46 44.24
N VAL A 17 -13.64 -8.03 43.14
CA VAL A 17 -14.75 -8.99 43.17
C VAL A 17 -14.19 -10.37 42.85
N HIS A 18 -14.21 -11.21 43.89
CA HIS A 18 -13.97 -12.66 43.81
C HIS A 18 -15.19 -13.34 43.22
N TRP A 19 -15.01 -14.17 42.20
CA TRP A 19 -15.98 -15.18 41.79
C TRP A 19 -15.44 -16.56 42.11
N ALA A 20 -16.19 -17.28 42.91
CA ALA A 20 -15.89 -18.61 43.38
C ALA A 20 -16.20 -19.66 42.32
N CYS A 21 -15.27 -20.63 42.19
CA CYS A 21 -15.48 -21.88 41.46
C CYS A 21 -16.39 -22.81 42.25
N VAL A 22 -17.37 -23.38 41.59
CA VAL A 22 -18.11 -24.56 42.06
C VAL A 22 -17.86 -25.71 41.09
N PRO A 23 -17.39 -26.89 41.55
CA PRO A 23 -17.27 -28.07 40.72
C PRO A 23 -18.56 -28.88 40.79
N LEU A 24 -19.12 -29.27 39.64
CA LEU A 24 -20.18 -30.29 39.54
C LEU A 24 -19.61 -31.61 39.05
N LEU A 25 -19.56 -32.59 39.92
CA LEU A 25 -19.33 -34.01 39.63
C LEU A 25 -20.69 -34.67 39.39
N ALA A 26 -20.82 -35.40 38.28
CA ALA A 26 -21.71 -36.55 38.08
C ALA A 26 -21.48 -37.05 36.64
N GLY A 27 -21.25 -38.27 36.39
CA GLY A 27 -21.79 -39.52 36.62
C GLY A 27 -21.46 -40.38 35.38
N LEU A 28 -20.58 -41.37 35.50
CA LEU A 28 -20.28 -42.37 34.47
C LEU A 28 -21.43 -43.39 34.36
N SER A 29 -21.90 -43.67 33.16
CA SER A 29 -22.63 -44.89 32.82
C SER A 29 -22.03 -45.50 31.54
N PRO A 30 -21.77 -46.82 31.51
CA PRO A 30 -21.25 -47.50 30.33
C PRO A 30 -22.42 -47.99 29.46
N GLY A 31 -22.35 -47.77 28.18
CA GLY A 31 -23.37 -48.19 27.23
C GLY A 31 -22.89 -48.38 25.81
N THR A 32 -22.73 -49.64 25.45
CA THR A 32 -22.88 -50.23 24.12
C THR A 32 -21.99 -49.77 22.96
N ALA A 33 -21.17 -50.70 22.50
CA ALA A 33 -20.46 -50.67 21.20
C ALA A 33 -21.46 -50.54 20.05
N ALA A 34 -21.25 -49.53 19.21
CA ALA A 34 -21.91 -49.40 17.91
C ALA A 34 -20.93 -49.79 16.81
N GLU A 35 -21.42 -50.56 15.86
CA GLU A 35 -20.72 -51.04 14.65
C GLU A 35 -20.20 -49.84 13.80
N PRO A 36 -19.12 -50.07 13.02
CA PRO A 36 -18.59 -49.04 12.14
C PRO A 36 -19.49 -48.87 10.91
N LEU A 37 -20.15 -47.70 10.83
CA LEU A 37 -20.83 -47.26 9.62
C LEU A 37 -19.80 -46.98 8.52
N ALA A 38 -20.03 -47.62 7.36
CA ALA A 38 -19.28 -47.43 6.15
C ALA A 38 -19.20 -45.93 5.77
N THR A 39 -17.99 -45.41 5.59
CA THR A 39 -17.70 -44.09 5.13
C THR A 39 -18.20 -43.91 3.68
N PRO A 40 -19.09 -42.97 3.36
CA PRO A 40 -19.38 -42.63 1.97
C PRO A 40 -18.12 -41.99 1.38
N GLY A 41 -17.74 -42.40 0.18
CA GLY A 41 -16.56 -41.89 -0.50
C GLY A 41 -16.53 -40.35 -0.54
N LEU A 42 -15.37 -39.79 -0.20
CA LEU A 42 -15.06 -38.40 -0.46
C LEU A 42 -15.14 -38.17 -1.98
N ASN A 43 -16.26 -37.63 -2.43
CA ASN A 43 -16.29 -36.98 -3.74
C ASN A 43 -15.25 -35.88 -3.69
N ALA A 44 -14.24 -35.99 -4.56
CA ALA A 44 -13.29 -34.92 -4.81
C ALA A 44 -14.07 -33.68 -5.14
N ILE A 45 -14.12 -32.74 -4.20
CA ILE A 45 -14.59 -31.37 -4.47
C ILE A 45 -13.55 -30.81 -5.42
N THR A 46 -13.87 -30.85 -6.71
CA THR A 46 -13.15 -30.10 -7.71
C THR A 46 -13.25 -28.64 -7.26
N ALA A 47 -12.16 -28.08 -6.75
CA ALA A 47 -12.11 -26.68 -6.40
C ALA A 47 -12.43 -25.91 -7.67
N VAL A 48 -13.64 -25.37 -7.75
CA VAL A 48 -14.02 -24.40 -8.79
C VAL A 48 -13.09 -23.22 -8.53
N ALA A 49 -12.14 -23.02 -9.44
CA ALA A 49 -11.26 -21.85 -9.39
C ALA A 49 -12.14 -20.61 -9.32
N ASP A 50 -11.92 -19.80 -8.28
CA ASP A 50 -12.63 -18.55 -8.12
C ASP A 50 -12.42 -17.71 -9.42
N PRO A 51 -13.47 -17.30 -10.14
CA PRO A 51 -13.33 -16.53 -11.38
C PRO A 51 -12.60 -15.19 -11.20
N GLN A 52 -12.26 -14.79 -9.97
CA GLN A 52 -11.47 -13.60 -9.66
C GLN A 52 -9.95 -13.79 -9.82
N THR A 53 -9.46 -15.00 -10.15
CA THR A 53 -8.02 -15.32 -10.21
C THR A 53 -7.36 -14.99 -11.56
N ALA A 54 -8.12 -14.75 -12.63
CA ALA A 54 -7.55 -14.39 -13.93
C ALA A 54 -7.14 -12.90 -13.96
N ALA A 55 -5.94 -12.62 -14.50
CA ALA A 55 -5.47 -11.25 -14.72
C ALA A 55 -6.52 -10.48 -15.54
N ARG A 56 -6.96 -9.34 -15.01
CA ARG A 56 -7.95 -8.51 -15.68
C ARG A 56 -7.32 -7.88 -16.93
N PRO A 57 -7.95 -7.98 -18.13
CA PRO A 57 -7.45 -7.34 -19.32
C PRO A 57 -7.32 -5.82 -19.11
N ILE A 58 -6.22 -5.23 -19.54
CA ILE A 58 -6.03 -3.79 -19.51
C ILE A 58 -6.63 -3.14 -20.77
N PRO A 59 -7.12 -1.88 -20.69
CA PRO A 59 -7.50 -1.11 -21.87
C PRO A 59 -6.38 -1.08 -22.92
N PRO A 60 -6.67 -1.27 -24.21
CA PRO A 60 -5.65 -1.27 -25.27
C PRO A 60 -4.77 -0.01 -25.27
N ALA A 61 -5.33 1.15 -24.92
CA ALA A 61 -4.59 2.41 -24.83
C ALA A 61 -3.51 2.42 -23.75
N LEU A 62 -3.58 1.55 -22.73
CA LEU A 62 -2.53 1.37 -21.73
C LEU A 62 -1.40 0.44 -22.21
N ALA A 63 -1.65 -0.39 -23.21
CA ALA A 63 -0.71 -1.41 -23.68
C ALA A 63 0.69 -0.88 -24.11
N PRO A 64 0.87 0.35 -24.62
CA PRO A 64 2.20 0.89 -24.88
C PRO A 64 3.09 1.01 -23.63
N TYR A 65 2.51 1.28 -22.47
CA TYR A 65 3.22 1.64 -21.24
C TYR A 65 3.13 0.57 -20.16
N PHE A 66 2.09 -0.25 -20.18
CA PHE A 66 1.78 -1.23 -19.13
C PHE A 66 1.42 -2.60 -19.70
N THR A 67 1.51 -3.61 -18.83
CA THR A 67 0.92 -4.94 -19.06
C THR A 67 -0.01 -5.30 -17.90
N ALA A 68 -0.93 -6.24 -18.16
CA ALA A 68 -1.77 -6.83 -17.12
C ALA A 68 -0.89 -7.57 -16.11
N VAL A 69 -1.28 -7.50 -14.83
CA VAL A 69 -0.55 -8.19 -13.76
C VAL A 69 -0.94 -9.66 -13.73
N PRO A 70 -0.01 -10.59 -13.92
CA PRO A 70 -0.25 -12.02 -13.72
C PRO A 70 -0.39 -12.34 -12.21
N ASP A 71 -0.98 -13.50 -11.89
CA ASP A 71 -1.17 -13.94 -10.51
C ASP A 71 0.15 -14.18 -9.77
N ALA A 72 1.18 -14.62 -10.49
CA ALA A 72 2.49 -14.85 -9.91
C ALA A 72 3.15 -13.53 -9.46
N ALA A 73 3.76 -13.56 -8.27
CA ALA A 73 4.65 -12.48 -7.83
C ALA A 73 5.80 -12.29 -8.82
N THR A 74 6.32 -11.07 -8.93
CA THR A 74 7.49 -10.75 -9.76
C THR A 74 8.60 -10.13 -8.91
N THR A 75 9.84 -10.22 -9.37
CA THR A 75 10.97 -9.50 -8.76
C THR A 75 11.03 -8.07 -9.28
N PRO A 76 11.68 -7.15 -8.54
CA PRO A 76 12.15 -5.88 -9.12
C PRO A 76 12.95 -6.14 -10.42
N ASP A 77 13.11 -5.15 -11.24
CA ASP A 77 13.98 -5.30 -12.40
C ASP A 77 15.46 -5.41 -12.00
N ARG A 78 16.36 -5.59 -12.98
CA ARG A 78 17.81 -5.76 -12.72
C ARG A 78 18.43 -4.59 -11.96
N ASP A 79 17.85 -3.40 -12.07
CA ASP A 79 18.31 -2.18 -11.42
C ASP A 79 17.53 -1.91 -10.09
N GLY A 80 16.67 -2.85 -9.66
CA GLY A 80 15.91 -2.84 -8.40
C GLY A 80 14.60 -2.07 -8.44
N PHE A 81 14.18 -1.54 -9.60
CA PHE A 81 12.95 -0.76 -9.69
C PHE A 81 11.70 -1.61 -9.54
N LEU A 82 10.76 -1.09 -8.74
CA LEU A 82 9.46 -1.69 -8.51
C LEU A 82 8.52 -1.27 -9.64
N ARG A 83 8.10 -2.23 -10.47
CA ARG A 83 7.29 -1.95 -11.65
C ARG A 83 5.82 -2.33 -11.50
N ARG A 84 5.46 -3.14 -10.49
CA ARG A 84 4.10 -3.64 -10.23
C ARG A 84 3.37 -2.77 -9.24
N TRP A 85 2.24 -2.20 -9.65
CA TRP A 85 1.49 -1.24 -8.85
C TRP A 85 -0.03 -1.38 -9.01
N LEU A 86 -0.76 -1.09 -7.95
CA LEU A 86 -2.15 -0.65 -8.01
C LEU A 86 -2.13 0.86 -8.17
N LEU A 87 -2.70 1.37 -9.25
CA LEU A 87 -2.83 2.80 -9.54
C LEU A 87 -4.30 3.21 -9.47
N LEU A 88 -4.60 4.25 -8.71
CA LEU A 88 -5.93 4.86 -8.69
C LEU A 88 -6.06 5.86 -9.84
N GLU A 89 -7.21 5.88 -10.49
CA GLU A 89 -7.59 6.94 -11.42
C GLU A 89 -7.41 8.32 -10.76
N PRO A 90 -6.99 9.35 -11.52
CA PRO A 90 -6.55 10.62 -10.94
C PRO A 90 -7.67 11.37 -10.22
N ILE A 91 -7.40 11.82 -9.02
CA ILE A 91 -8.26 12.68 -8.22
C ILE A 91 -7.97 14.14 -8.56
N ALA A 92 -9.00 14.96 -8.73
CA ALA A 92 -8.81 16.41 -8.89
C ALA A 92 -8.14 16.99 -7.63
N LYS A 93 -7.04 17.71 -7.80
CA LYS A 93 -6.42 18.41 -6.65
C LYS A 93 -7.23 19.63 -6.27
N PRO A 94 -7.23 20.03 -4.98
CA PRO A 94 -8.06 21.13 -4.48
C PRO A 94 -7.68 22.48 -5.09
N ASN A 95 -6.44 22.66 -5.53
CA ASN A 95 -5.96 23.87 -6.18
C ASN A 95 -5.29 23.53 -7.51
N ARG A 96 -5.71 24.15 -8.61
CA ARG A 96 -5.17 23.90 -9.95
C ARG A 96 -3.87 24.65 -10.25
N THR A 97 -3.46 25.60 -9.41
CA THR A 97 -2.19 26.31 -9.58
C THR A 97 -1.02 25.49 -9.08
N ASN A 98 0.17 25.70 -9.64
CA ASN A 98 1.39 25.01 -9.21
C ASN A 98 2.24 25.84 -8.28
N THR A 99 1.79 27.04 -7.93
CA THR A 99 2.52 27.86 -6.98
C THR A 99 2.57 27.18 -5.63
N GLY A 100 3.78 26.74 -5.29
CA GLY A 100 4.10 26.31 -3.96
C GLY A 100 3.70 24.89 -3.63
N PHE A 101 4.27 23.88 -4.31
CA PHE A 101 4.29 22.51 -3.78
C PHE A 101 5.12 22.45 -2.49
N THR A 102 4.80 23.35 -1.54
CA THR A 102 5.40 23.32 -0.21
C THR A 102 5.01 22.05 0.53
N ALA A 103 5.84 21.62 1.46
CA ALA A 103 5.54 20.42 2.26
C ALA A 103 4.17 20.51 2.96
N THR A 104 3.80 21.69 3.46
CA THR A 104 2.49 21.92 4.11
C THR A 104 1.35 21.72 3.13
N TYR A 105 1.40 22.39 1.97
CA TYR A 105 0.35 22.28 0.95
C TYR A 105 0.19 20.83 0.46
N VAL A 106 1.31 20.16 0.14
CA VAL A 106 1.28 18.79 -0.36
C VAL A 106 0.68 17.84 0.68
N ARG A 107 1.10 17.92 1.95
CA ARG A 107 0.52 17.09 3.02
C ARG A 107 -0.97 17.33 3.20
N GLN A 108 -1.42 18.57 3.20
CA GLN A 108 -2.84 18.91 3.31
C GLN A 108 -3.65 18.33 2.14
N ALA A 109 -3.17 18.55 0.90
CA ALA A 109 -3.84 18.05 -0.31
C ALA A 109 -3.93 16.52 -0.34
N LEU A 110 -2.84 15.83 0.03
CA LEU A 110 -2.81 14.37 0.06
C LEU A 110 -3.66 13.79 1.20
N THR A 111 -3.66 14.41 2.37
CA THR A 111 -4.55 13.98 3.47
C THR A 111 -6.03 14.14 3.08
N ALA A 112 -6.39 15.25 2.45
CA ALA A 112 -7.76 15.50 2.01
C ALA A 112 -8.23 14.58 0.87
N SER A 113 -7.32 14.02 0.08
CA SER A 113 -7.60 13.14 -1.06
C SER A 113 -7.28 11.67 -0.80
N GLN A 114 -6.96 11.29 0.44
CA GLN A 114 -6.54 9.93 0.75
C GLN A 114 -7.65 8.92 0.50
N PRO A 115 -7.44 7.93 -0.40
CA PRO A 115 -8.41 6.89 -0.65
C PRO A 115 -8.36 5.86 0.47
N GLY A 116 -9.51 5.59 1.08
CA GLY A 116 -9.66 4.59 2.13
C GLY A 116 -8.76 4.78 3.35
N SER A 117 -8.53 3.70 4.10
CA SER A 117 -7.60 3.70 5.24
C SER A 117 -6.15 3.66 4.76
N PRO A 118 -5.20 4.35 5.45
CA PRO A 118 -3.76 4.29 5.13
C PRO A 118 -3.18 2.88 5.10
N ALA A 119 -3.72 1.97 5.91
CA ALA A 119 -3.27 0.58 5.99
C ALA A 119 -4.00 -0.35 4.99
N ALA A 120 -5.07 0.11 4.34
CA ALA A 120 -5.83 -0.72 3.41
C ALA A 120 -5.05 -0.96 2.12
N ILE A 121 -5.04 -2.20 1.66
CA ILE A 121 -4.54 -2.57 0.34
C ILE A 121 -5.76 -2.67 -0.58
N PRO A 122 -5.89 -1.80 -1.58
CA PRO A 122 -7.00 -1.87 -2.52
C PRO A 122 -6.88 -3.12 -3.40
N ARG A 123 -7.97 -3.45 -4.09
CA ARG A 123 -7.99 -4.55 -5.07
C ARG A 123 -8.07 -3.99 -6.48
N ASP A 124 -7.57 -4.76 -7.46
CA ASP A 124 -7.80 -4.45 -8.86
C ASP A 124 -9.31 -4.37 -9.17
N GLY A 125 -9.70 -3.27 -9.81
CA GLY A 125 -11.11 -2.98 -10.11
C GLY A 125 -11.93 -2.40 -8.97
N GLN A 126 -11.41 -2.29 -7.76
CA GLN A 126 -12.10 -1.63 -6.63
C GLN A 126 -12.43 -0.18 -6.99
N ILE A 127 -13.61 0.27 -6.58
CA ILE A 127 -14.07 1.66 -6.75
C ILE A 127 -13.88 2.41 -5.43
N GLU A 128 -13.32 3.61 -5.53
CA GLU A 128 -13.25 4.60 -4.46
C GLU A 128 -14.35 5.63 -4.66
N GLU A 129 -15.27 5.73 -3.71
CA GLU A 129 -16.42 6.64 -3.80
C GLU A 129 -16.11 8.03 -3.24
N ALA A 130 -15.13 8.13 -2.34
CA ALA A 130 -14.86 9.37 -1.59
C ALA A 130 -14.43 10.56 -2.48
N ALA A 131 -13.88 10.28 -3.66
CA ALA A 131 -13.43 11.31 -4.61
C ALA A 131 -14.19 11.23 -5.96
N GLY A 132 -15.32 10.54 -5.99
CA GLY A 132 -16.04 10.12 -7.18
C GLY A 132 -15.76 8.64 -7.50
N PRO A 133 -16.48 8.01 -8.43
CA PRO A 133 -16.35 6.58 -8.72
C PRO A 133 -15.04 6.27 -9.46
N LEU A 134 -13.89 6.42 -8.78
CA LEU A 134 -12.56 6.19 -9.32
C LEU A 134 -12.14 4.74 -9.10
N ARG A 135 -11.50 4.16 -10.10
CA ARG A 135 -11.13 2.75 -10.11
C ARG A 135 -9.63 2.54 -9.84
N TRP A 136 -9.32 1.50 -9.07
CA TRP A 136 -7.98 0.96 -8.95
C TRP A 136 -7.64 0.01 -10.10
N HIS A 137 -6.44 0.14 -10.65
CA HIS A 137 -5.93 -0.68 -11.76
C HIS A 137 -4.62 -1.36 -11.34
N ALA A 138 -4.58 -2.69 -11.37
CA ALA A 138 -3.35 -3.45 -11.22
C ALA A 138 -2.57 -3.47 -12.55
N LEU A 139 -1.36 -2.93 -12.54
CA LEU A 139 -0.55 -2.71 -13.74
C LEU A 139 0.93 -3.02 -13.47
N ASP A 140 1.58 -3.69 -14.44
CA ASP A 140 3.04 -3.79 -14.52
C ASP A 140 3.56 -2.73 -15.49
N SER A 141 4.38 -1.79 -15.03
CA SER A 141 5.06 -0.82 -15.89
C SER A 141 6.08 -1.53 -16.79
N LYS A 142 6.11 -1.17 -18.08
CA LYS A 142 7.10 -1.69 -19.03
C LYS A 142 8.48 -1.09 -18.83
N GLY A 143 8.55 0.15 -18.31
CA GLY A 143 9.79 0.85 -17.99
C GLY A 143 10.07 0.84 -16.48
N PHE A 144 11.26 1.35 -16.12
CA PHE A 144 11.64 1.55 -14.72
C PHE A 144 10.79 2.63 -14.04
N ASP A 145 10.23 3.56 -14.81
CA ASP A 145 9.34 4.61 -14.36
C ASP A 145 7.87 4.32 -14.70
N VAL A 146 7.00 4.62 -13.78
CA VAL A 146 5.55 4.44 -13.89
C VAL A 146 4.94 5.70 -14.52
N LYS A 147 4.43 5.59 -15.74
CA LYS A 147 3.96 6.70 -16.59
C LYS A 147 2.56 7.15 -16.19
N LEU A 148 2.44 8.03 -15.19
CA LEU A 148 1.15 8.51 -14.67
C LEU A 148 0.38 9.38 -15.66
N PHE A 149 1.08 10.25 -16.40
CA PHE A 149 0.47 11.07 -17.44
C PHE A 149 -0.20 10.19 -18.51
N ASP A 150 0.53 9.18 -18.99
CA ASP A 150 0.04 8.26 -20.02
C ASP A 150 -1.05 7.34 -19.48
N PHE A 151 -0.99 6.96 -18.21
CA PHE A 151 -2.05 6.24 -17.51
C PHE A 151 -3.37 7.04 -17.54
N ALA A 152 -3.35 8.29 -17.08
CA ALA A 152 -4.54 9.14 -17.09
C ALA A 152 -5.05 9.41 -18.51
N LYS A 153 -4.15 9.75 -19.45
CA LYS A 153 -4.48 10.01 -20.85
C LYS A 153 -5.16 8.80 -21.53
N ALA A 154 -4.63 7.60 -21.31
CA ALA A 154 -5.18 6.37 -21.88
C ALA A 154 -6.58 6.03 -21.36
N LEU A 155 -6.94 6.50 -20.16
CA LEU A 155 -8.27 6.36 -19.57
C LEU A 155 -9.22 7.51 -19.91
N GLY A 156 -8.77 8.52 -20.68
CA GLY A 156 -9.54 9.72 -20.96
C GLY A 156 -9.74 10.63 -19.73
N ALA A 157 -8.92 10.43 -18.70
CA ALA A 157 -8.99 11.15 -17.44
C ALA A 157 -8.13 12.43 -17.47
N PRO A 158 -8.37 13.41 -16.56
CA PRO A 158 -7.55 14.60 -16.45
C PRO A 158 -6.08 14.27 -16.16
N THR A 159 -5.16 14.94 -16.90
CA THR A 159 -3.72 14.73 -16.76
C THR A 159 -3.03 15.82 -15.95
N TYR A 160 -3.69 16.96 -15.71
CA TYR A 160 -3.17 18.13 -14.99
C TYR A 160 -4.05 18.50 -13.81
N GLY A 161 -3.43 19.02 -12.77
CA GLY A 161 -4.14 19.45 -11.58
C GLY A 161 -4.79 18.28 -10.86
N VAL A 162 -4.06 17.19 -10.73
CA VAL A 162 -4.53 15.92 -10.20
C VAL A 162 -3.56 15.32 -9.20
N ILE A 163 -4.08 14.37 -8.43
CA ILE A 163 -3.33 13.54 -7.49
C ILE A 163 -3.49 12.08 -7.94
N PHE A 164 -2.38 11.38 -8.04
CA PHE A 164 -2.32 9.95 -8.27
C PHE A 164 -1.96 9.23 -6.99
N TRP A 165 -2.63 8.12 -6.71
CA TRP A 165 -2.27 7.20 -5.64
C TRP A 165 -1.77 5.88 -6.22
N ALA A 166 -0.72 5.35 -5.61
CA ALA A 166 -0.09 4.10 -5.99
C ALA A 166 0.13 3.22 -4.76
N VAL A 167 -0.11 1.91 -4.88
CA VAL A 167 0.13 0.93 -3.81
C VAL A 167 0.81 -0.30 -4.41
N THR A 168 1.83 -0.81 -3.74
CA THR A 168 2.41 -2.12 -4.04
C THR A 168 2.75 -2.87 -2.77
N ILE A 169 2.77 -4.17 -2.84
CA ILE A 169 3.20 -5.06 -1.76
C ILE A 169 4.58 -5.59 -2.12
N VAL A 170 5.48 -5.53 -1.17
CA VAL A 170 6.85 -6.04 -1.31
C VAL A 170 7.08 -7.08 -0.23
N ASP A 171 7.36 -8.32 -0.63
CA ASP A 171 7.80 -9.36 0.30
C ASP A 171 9.31 -9.43 0.34
N SER A 172 9.85 -9.35 1.54
CA SER A 172 11.28 -9.53 1.80
C SER A 172 11.55 -10.93 2.35
N PRO A 173 12.55 -11.68 1.86
CA PRO A 173 12.86 -13.04 2.33
C PRO A 173 13.35 -13.07 3.77
N ARG A 174 13.84 -11.93 4.28
CA ARG A 174 14.36 -11.73 5.63
C ARG A 174 14.10 -10.31 6.11
N GLU A 175 14.28 -10.04 7.38
CA GLU A 175 14.38 -8.65 7.86
C GLU A 175 15.65 -8.02 7.27
N GLN A 176 15.50 -6.81 6.68
CA GLN A 176 16.62 -6.05 6.11
C GLN A 176 16.62 -4.66 6.75
N ARG A 177 17.67 -4.38 7.52
CA ARG A 177 17.83 -3.11 8.22
C ARG A 177 18.69 -2.15 7.40
N ASN A 178 18.60 -0.86 7.75
CA ASN A 178 19.37 0.21 7.13
C ASN A 178 19.17 0.34 5.63
N VAL A 179 18.04 -0.14 5.10
CA VAL A 179 17.67 0.08 3.72
C VAL A 179 17.13 1.49 3.54
N ARG A 180 17.18 2.03 2.33
CA ARG A 180 16.56 3.30 1.98
C ARG A 180 15.63 3.15 0.80
N LEU A 181 14.53 3.87 0.84
CA LEU A 181 13.63 4.02 -0.31
C LEU A 181 14.16 5.16 -1.17
N ALA A 182 14.61 4.84 -2.38
CA ALA A 182 15.05 5.80 -3.38
C ALA A 182 13.87 6.12 -4.31
N VAL A 183 13.57 7.39 -4.46
CA VAL A 183 12.39 7.86 -5.19
C VAL A 183 12.75 8.99 -6.15
N GLY A 184 12.22 8.91 -7.36
CA GLY A 184 12.12 10.03 -8.28
C GLY A 184 10.66 10.24 -8.69
N SER A 185 10.17 11.45 -8.77
CA SER A 185 8.82 11.77 -9.25
C SER A 185 8.68 13.20 -9.76
N ASN A 186 7.68 13.43 -10.61
CA ASN A 186 7.08 14.75 -10.86
C ASN A 186 5.80 14.88 -10.04
N ALA A 187 5.26 16.01 -9.64
CA ALA A 187 6.00 17.23 -9.43
C ALA A 187 6.40 17.30 -7.95
N ALA A 188 5.48 16.83 -7.07
CA ALA A 188 5.74 16.57 -5.66
C ALA A 188 5.08 15.25 -5.26
N SER A 189 5.62 14.56 -4.26
CA SER A 189 5.08 13.28 -3.80
C SER A 189 5.43 13.01 -2.35
N ILE A 190 4.66 12.13 -1.72
CA ILE A 190 4.97 11.55 -0.41
C ILE A 190 4.82 10.03 -0.51
N TRP A 191 5.71 9.33 0.17
CA TRP A 191 5.80 7.87 0.16
C TRP A 191 5.81 7.32 1.56
N TRP A 192 5.06 6.26 1.77
CA TRP A 192 4.92 5.58 3.07
C TRP A 192 5.36 4.12 2.94
N LEU A 193 6.04 3.64 3.97
CA LEU A 193 6.33 2.22 4.17
C LEU A 193 5.57 1.74 5.40
N ASN A 194 4.74 0.72 5.24
CA ASN A 194 3.94 0.13 6.33
C ASN A 194 3.13 1.18 7.12
N GLY A 195 2.60 2.19 6.42
CA GLY A 195 1.80 3.28 6.99
C GLY A 195 2.60 4.44 7.61
N THR A 196 3.93 4.34 7.69
CA THR A 196 4.80 5.42 8.19
C THR A 196 5.38 6.20 7.01
N GLU A 197 5.34 7.55 7.06
CA GLU A 197 5.96 8.41 6.04
C GLU A 197 7.46 8.12 5.99
N ALA A 198 7.94 7.72 4.82
CA ALA A 198 9.33 7.36 4.57
C ALA A 198 10.10 8.51 3.91
N VAL A 199 9.49 9.17 2.92
CA VAL A 199 10.15 10.26 2.18
C VAL A 199 9.13 11.13 1.47
N GLY A 200 9.43 12.43 1.38
CA GLY A 200 8.65 13.41 0.61
C GLY A 200 9.52 14.20 -0.35
N LEU A 201 8.99 14.45 -1.54
CA LEU A 201 9.56 15.29 -2.59
C LEU A 201 8.66 16.52 -2.75
N PHE A 202 9.24 17.71 -2.68
CA PHE A 202 8.50 18.96 -2.69
C PHE A 202 9.12 19.95 -3.69
N ASN A 203 8.44 21.10 -3.93
CA ASN A 203 8.93 22.21 -4.75
C ASN A 203 8.97 21.92 -6.27
N ASP A 204 7.92 21.29 -6.81
CA ASP A 204 7.73 21.09 -8.26
C ASP A 204 8.94 20.46 -8.97
N ARG A 205 9.30 19.28 -8.54
CA ARG A 205 10.48 18.55 -9.04
C ARG A 205 10.23 17.93 -10.41
N ARG A 206 11.29 17.76 -11.17
CA ARG A 206 11.31 16.89 -12.36
C ARG A 206 11.54 15.45 -11.94
N MET A 207 11.05 14.49 -12.72
CA MET A 207 11.37 13.09 -12.53
C MET A 207 12.86 12.85 -12.81
N VAL A 208 13.62 12.55 -11.77
CA VAL A 208 15.02 12.17 -11.79
C VAL A 208 15.14 10.86 -10.99
N MET A 209 15.88 9.90 -11.53
CA MET A 209 16.12 8.63 -10.85
C MET A 209 16.84 8.90 -9.52
N ASP A 210 16.32 8.28 -8.42
CA ASP A 210 16.88 8.40 -7.06
C ASP A 210 17.07 9.84 -6.57
N ASP A 211 16.17 10.74 -6.99
CA ASP A 211 16.25 12.16 -6.67
C ASP A 211 16.29 12.42 -5.16
N VAL A 212 15.56 11.61 -4.38
CA VAL A 212 15.58 11.68 -2.90
C VAL A 212 15.65 10.26 -2.33
N LEU A 213 16.45 10.13 -1.28
CA LEU A 213 16.54 8.92 -0.44
C LEU A 213 15.82 9.16 0.87
N SER A 214 15.08 8.17 1.35
CA SER A 214 14.54 8.17 2.71
C SER A 214 15.65 8.14 3.76
N ASP A 215 15.30 8.38 5.02
CA ASP A 215 16.08 7.91 6.14
C ASP A 215 16.23 6.38 6.12
N ARG A 216 17.04 5.85 7.03
CA ARG A 216 17.21 4.39 7.17
C ARG A 216 15.91 3.76 7.63
N LEU A 217 15.47 2.76 6.89
CA LEU A 217 14.25 1.99 7.10
C LEU A 217 14.59 0.54 7.44
N THR A 218 13.59 -0.19 7.90
CA THR A 218 13.65 -1.64 8.05
C THR A 218 12.55 -2.26 7.20
N LEU A 219 12.92 -3.12 6.25
CA LEU A 219 11.99 -4.05 5.62
C LEU A 219 11.78 -5.24 6.57
N LEU A 220 10.54 -5.48 6.92
CA LEU A 220 10.16 -6.65 7.72
C LEU A 220 10.31 -7.92 6.86
N LYS A 221 10.63 -9.05 7.49
CA LYS A 221 10.51 -10.35 6.81
C LYS A 221 9.06 -10.57 6.39
N GLY A 222 8.84 -10.98 5.15
CA GLY A 222 7.52 -11.12 4.54
C GLY A 222 6.99 -9.76 4.07
N ARG A 223 5.70 -9.55 4.26
CA ARG A 223 4.93 -8.46 3.65
C ARG A 223 5.29 -7.08 4.18
N ASN A 224 5.58 -6.19 3.25
CA ASN A 224 5.68 -4.74 3.44
C ASN A 224 4.78 -4.05 2.42
N VAL A 225 4.15 -2.95 2.80
CA VAL A 225 3.26 -2.17 1.93
C VAL A 225 3.90 -0.83 1.65
N ILE A 226 4.11 -0.53 0.37
CA ILE A 226 4.50 0.80 -0.09
C ILE A 226 3.27 1.50 -0.63
N ARG A 227 3.02 2.69 -0.14
CA ARG A 227 2.01 3.60 -0.66
C ARG A 227 2.70 4.86 -1.12
N GLY A 228 2.30 5.39 -2.27
CA GLY A 228 2.77 6.65 -2.80
C GLY A 228 1.63 7.53 -3.26
N ALA A 229 1.80 8.83 -3.11
CA ALA A 229 0.90 9.81 -3.70
C ALA A 229 1.71 10.87 -4.45
N VAL A 230 1.36 11.10 -5.72
CA VAL A 230 2.01 12.08 -6.60
C VAL A 230 1.01 13.16 -6.95
N ILE A 231 1.33 14.40 -6.59
CA ILE A 231 0.54 15.56 -6.97
C ILE A 231 1.16 16.18 -8.23
N ASN A 232 0.37 16.26 -9.30
CA ASN A 232 0.84 16.74 -10.58
C ASN A 232 0.37 18.18 -10.87
N GLY A 233 1.31 18.95 -11.37
CA GLY A 233 1.07 20.24 -12.01
C GLY A 233 0.97 20.15 -13.53
N PRO A 234 1.27 21.20 -14.27
CA PRO A 234 1.41 21.13 -15.72
C PRO A 234 2.65 20.32 -16.09
N GLY A 235 2.54 19.54 -17.16
CA GLY A 235 3.62 18.73 -17.69
C GLY A 235 3.39 17.22 -17.53
N LEU A 236 4.38 16.44 -17.94
CA LEU A 236 4.37 15.00 -17.78
C LEU A 236 4.47 14.63 -16.31
N SER A 237 3.89 13.50 -15.94
CA SER A 237 4.05 12.93 -14.60
C SER A 237 4.42 11.47 -14.68
N SER A 238 5.38 11.10 -13.85
CA SER A 238 5.82 9.73 -13.64
C SER A 238 6.52 9.62 -12.29
N PHE A 239 6.78 8.40 -11.85
CA PHE A 239 7.62 8.13 -10.69
C PHE A 239 8.46 6.88 -10.92
N CYS A 240 9.57 6.76 -10.21
CA CYS A 240 10.32 5.53 -10.05
C CYS A 240 10.67 5.32 -8.59
N VAL A 241 10.67 4.04 -8.16
CA VAL A 241 10.91 3.65 -6.77
C VAL A 241 11.73 2.38 -6.73
N ARG A 242 12.74 2.36 -5.88
CA ARG A 242 13.50 1.16 -5.54
C ARG A 242 14.04 1.20 -4.12
N PHE A 243 14.41 0.06 -3.58
CA PHE A 243 15.17 0.00 -2.34
C PHE A 243 16.66 -0.11 -2.65
N VAL A 244 17.46 0.59 -1.84
CA VAL A 244 18.92 0.51 -1.88
C VAL A 244 19.47 0.19 -0.49
N ASP A 245 20.62 -0.50 -0.46
CA ASP A 245 21.36 -0.77 0.77
C ASP A 245 22.17 0.46 1.25
N GLU A 246 22.91 0.32 2.33
CA GLU A 246 23.77 1.41 2.88
C GLU A 246 24.86 1.89 1.92
N ALA A 247 25.28 1.04 0.98
CA ALA A 247 26.25 1.38 -0.05
C ALA A 247 25.62 1.95 -1.32
N GLY A 248 24.28 2.17 -1.33
CA GLY A 248 23.52 2.65 -2.49
C GLY A 248 23.30 1.58 -3.57
N ARG A 249 23.55 0.30 -3.28
CA ARG A 249 23.32 -0.78 -4.24
C ARG A 249 21.85 -1.20 -4.24
N PRO A 250 21.25 -1.46 -5.41
CA PRO A 250 19.87 -1.93 -5.50
C PRO A 250 19.63 -3.24 -4.75
N ILE A 251 18.49 -3.33 -4.06
CA ILE A 251 18.00 -4.56 -3.43
C ILE A 251 17.08 -5.26 -4.42
N THR A 252 17.48 -6.42 -4.92
CA THR A 252 16.76 -7.17 -5.97
C THR A 252 16.18 -8.50 -5.50
N ASP A 253 16.48 -8.93 -4.27
CA ASP A 253 16.01 -10.18 -3.66
C ASP A 253 14.60 -10.08 -3.04
N LEU A 254 13.81 -9.10 -3.51
CA LEU A 254 12.43 -8.87 -3.11
C LEU A 254 11.48 -9.49 -4.13
N THR A 255 10.23 -9.72 -3.73
CA THR A 255 9.14 -10.00 -4.66
C THR A 255 8.03 -8.96 -4.52
N THR A 256 7.34 -8.65 -5.61
CA THR A 256 6.26 -7.66 -5.64
C THR A 256 4.97 -8.30 -6.10
N HIS A 257 3.87 -7.91 -5.47
CA HIS A 257 2.52 -8.29 -5.86
C HIS A 257 1.50 -7.21 -5.47
N VAL A 258 0.23 -7.41 -5.83
CA VAL A 258 -0.87 -6.44 -5.62
C VAL A 258 -2.10 -7.09 -4.97
N ARG A 259 -1.91 -8.26 -4.33
CA ARG A 259 -2.98 -9.04 -3.68
C ARG A 259 -2.55 -9.53 -2.31
#